data_b4d8d6bfa56ebff068db8c5fad17483c
#
_entry.id   b4d8d6bfa56ebff068db8c5fad17483c
#
_cell.length_a   1.000
_cell.length_b   1.000
_cell.length_c   1.000
_cell.angle_alpha   90.00
_cell.angle_beta   90.00
_cell.angle_gamma   90.00
#
_symmetry.space_group_name_H-M   'P 1'
#
loop_
_entity.id
_entity.type
_entity.pdbx_description
1 polymer ?
#
loop_
_entity_poly.entity_id
_entity_poly.type
_entity_poly.pdbx_seq_one_letter_code
_entity_poly.pdbx_strand_id
1 'polypeptide(L)'
;MSQKDAPNTEKSALAYAAMLPKKQGKRLQDALNSQYIQAANQLRPSSAKHRIVAYVESYDDVFFWRSVLQEFENDHFYFEVMLPSRTSLERGKKSALMNKLGPALGEYMIACVDADYDWLMQGCTEISRMVCSNPHVL
;
A
#
# COMPACT_ATOMS: atom_id res chain seq x y z
N MET A 1 -16.12 32.43 -28.14
CA MET A 1 -16.68 31.96 -26.86
C MET A 1 -16.23 30.55 -26.53
N SER A 2 -16.02 29.69 -27.49
CA SER A 2 -15.45 28.37 -27.31
C SER A 2 -14.03 28.34 -26.74
N GLN A 3 -13.32 29.43 -26.81
CA GLN A 3 -11.96 29.54 -26.28
C GLN A 3 -11.87 29.44 -24.74
N LYS A 4 -12.97 29.57 -24.03
CA LYS A 4 -13.01 29.47 -22.59
C LYS A 4 -12.94 28.01 -22.07
N ASP A 5 -13.29 27.05 -22.91
CA ASP A 5 -13.35 25.64 -22.51
C ASP A 5 -11.98 24.96 -22.52
N ALA A 6 -11.09 25.35 -23.48
CA ALA A 6 -9.76 24.77 -23.58
C ALA A 6 -8.87 25.02 -22.35
N PRO A 7 -8.79 26.26 -21.78
CA PRO A 7 -8.04 26.47 -20.53
C PRO A 7 -8.58 25.69 -19.34
N ASN A 8 -9.89 25.52 -19.26
CA ASN A 8 -10.51 24.77 -18.17
C ASN A 8 -10.22 23.27 -18.27
N THR A 9 -10.17 22.73 -19.46
CA THR A 9 -9.82 21.30 -19.67
C THR A 9 -8.36 21.04 -19.29
N GLU A 10 -7.45 21.91 -19.66
CA GLU A 10 -6.04 21.80 -19.27
C GLU A 10 -5.85 21.95 -17.77
N LYS A 11 -6.52 22.89 -17.13
CA LYS A 11 -6.47 23.05 -15.68
C LYS A 11 -7.03 21.84 -14.95
N SER A 12 -8.09 21.26 -15.45
CA SER A 12 -8.68 20.05 -14.86
C SER A 12 -7.76 18.84 -15.01
N ALA A 13 -7.10 18.67 -16.15
CA ALA A 13 -6.13 17.62 -16.40
C ALA A 13 -4.89 17.77 -15.51
N LEU A 14 -4.37 18.99 -15.38
CA LEU A 14 -3.24 19.31 -14.52
C LEU A 14 -3.59 19.10 -13.04
N ALA A 15 -4.78 19.52 -12.61
CA ALA A 15 -5.26 19.30 -11.27
C ALA A 15 -5.43 17.81 -10.97
N TYR A 16 -5.96 17.06 -11.91
CA TYR A 16 -6.09 15.60 -11.78
C TYR A 16 -4.72 14.91 -11.71
N ALA A 17 -3.80 15.27 -12.58
CA ALA A 17 -2.44 14.74 -12.55
C ALA A 17 -1.70 15.09 -11.26
N ALA A 18 -1.90 16.29 -10.72
CA ALA A 18 -1.33 16.70 -9.43
C ALA A 18 -1.94 15.96 -8.25
N MET A 19 -3.18 15.49 -8.36
CA MET A 19 -3.86 14.68 -7.35
C MET A 19 -3.48 13.20 -7.39
N LEU A 20 -2.88 12.73 -8.47
CA LEU A 20 -2.41 11.35 -8.62
C LEU A 20 -1.19 11.10 -7.71
N PRO A 21 -0.44 10.10 -7.84
CA PRO A 21 0.33 9.33 -6.84
C PRO A 21 0.91 10.11 -5.65
N LYS A 22 1.26 11.38 -5.82
CA LYS A 22 1.92 12.19 -4.77
C LYS A 22 1.10 12.37 -3.49
N LYS A 23 -0.23 12.27 -3.57
CA LYS A 23 -1.12 12.47 -2.43
C LYS A 23 -1.73 11.19 -1.88
N GLN A 24 -1.52 10.05 -2.54
CA GLN A 24 -2.20 8.81 -2.19
C GLN A 24 -1.38 7.90 -1.26
N GLY A 25 -0.09 8.09 -1.20
CA GLY A 25 0.78 7.30 -0.33
C GLY A 25 1.09 8.01 0.96
N LYS A 26 0.43 7.63 2.04
CA LYS A 26 0.85 8.03 3.38
C LYS A 26 2.01 7.15 3.84
N ARG A 27 2.90 7.72 4.64
CA ARG A 27 3.99 6.96 5.23
C ARG A 27 3.50 6.04 6.33
N LEU A 28 4.02 4.82 6.33
CA LEU A 28 3.75 3.85 7.37
C LEU A 28 4.30 4.35 8.70
N GLN A 29 3.49 4.28 9.75
CA GLN A 29 3.92 4.60 11.10
C GLN A 29 4.53 3.35 11.76
N ASP A 30 5.56 3.54 12.58
CA ASP A 30 6.29 2.42 13.19
C ASP A 30 5.41 1.53 14.08
N ALA A 31 4.36 2.08 14.67
CA ALA A 31 3.42 1.35 15.53
C ALA A 31 2.23 0.74 14.78
N LEU A 32 2.14 0.94 13.46
CA LEU A 32 1.01 0.44 12.67
C LEU A 32 1.12 -1.06 12.48
N ASN A 33 0.06 -1.78 12.83
CA ASN A 33 -0.05 -3.22 12.63
C ASN A 33 -1.51 -3.62 12.38
N SER A 34 -1.72 -4.85 11.94
CA SER A 34 -3.05 -5.37 11.61
C SER A 34 -4.04 -5.28 12.77
N GLN A 35 -3.61 -5.58 13.98
CA GLN A 35 -4.49 -5.52 15.17
C GLN A 35 -4.94 -4.09 15.48
N TYR A 36 -4.03 -3.13 15.34
CA TYR A 36 -4.37 -1.72 15.49
C TYR A 36 -5.41 -1.28 14.46
N ILE A 37 -5.24 -1.67 13.21
CA ILE A 37 -6.17 -1.32 12.13
C ILE A 37 -7.53 -1.98 12.37
N GLN A 38 -7.54 -3.23 12.82
CA GLN A 38 -8.77 -3.92 13.19
C GLN A 38 -9.52 -3.17 14.30
N ALA A 39 -8.83 -2.80 15.37
CA ALA A 39 -9.43 -2.04 16.47
C ALA A 39 -9.96 -0.69 16.00
N ALA A 40 -9.19 0.02 15.18
CA ALA A 40 -9.63 1.30 14.61
C ALA A 40 -10.88 1.15 13.72
N ASN A 41 -10.99 0.07 12.98
CA ASN A 41 -12.17 -0.23 12.16
C ASN A 41 -13.42 -0.47 13.04
N GLN A 42 -13.26 -1.12 14.18
CA GLN A 42 -14.37 -1.35 15.12
C GLN A 42 -14.94 -0.06 15.71
N LEU A 43 -14.12 0.98 15.80
CA LEU A 43 -14.54 2.30 16.29
C LEU A 43 -15.23 3.15 15.22
N ARG A 44 -15.22 2.72 13.97
CA ARG A 44 -15.91 3.43 12.90
C ARG A 44 -17.44 3.22 12.97
N PRO A 45 -18.22 4.18 12.46
CA PRO A 45 -19.65 3.97 12.28
C PRO A 45 -19.93 2.74 11.43
N SER A 46 -21.03 2.04 11.71
CA SER A 46 -21.43 0.84 10.98
C SER A 46 -21.64 1.06 9.47
N SER A 47 -21.91 2.30 9.08
CA SER A 47 -22.05 2.70 7.66
C SER A 47 -20.73 2.97 6.97
N ALA A 48 -19.61 3.08 7.71
CA ALA A 48 -18.30 3.36 7.15
C ALA A 48 -17.60 2.06 6.71
N LYS A 49 -16.89 2.14 5.59
CA LYS A 49 -16.07 1.03 5.14
C LYS A 49 -14.89 0.78 6.07
N HIS A 50 -14.54 -0.47 6.25
CA HIS A 50 -13.33 -0.86 6.98
C HIS A 50 -12.10 -0.62 6.12
N ARG A 51 -11.02 -0.20 6.77
CA ARG A 51 -9.74 0.05 6.13
C ARG A 51 -8.88 -1.21 6.18
N ILE A 52 -8.29 -1.54 5.03
CA ILE A 52 -7.20 -2.51 4.94
C ILE A 52 -5.97 -1.74 4.44
N VAL A 53 -4.87 -1.83 5.14
CA VAL A 53 -3.63 -1.16 4.76
C VAL A 53 -2.83 -2.08 3.84
N ALA A 54 -2.43 -1.57 2.69
CA ALA A 54 -1.56 -2.24 1.74
C ALA A 54 -0.20 -1.50 1.73
N TYR A 55 0.81 -2.15 2.26
CA TYR A 55 2.18 -1.65 2.22
C TYR A 55 2.81 -1.90 0.85
N VAL A 56 3.48 -0.90 0.29
CA VAL A 56 4.27 -1.01 -0.95
C VAL A 56 5.70 -0.54 -0.72
N GLU A 57 6.64 -1.06 -1.51
CA GLU A 57 8.06 -0.81 -1.31
C GLU A 57 8.49 0.60 -1.71
N SER A 58 7.96 1.12 -2.82
CA SER A 58 8.37 2.40 -3.37
C SER A 58 7.20 3.24 -3.83
N TYR A 59 7.50 4.50 -4.08
CA TYR A 59 6.54 5.47 -4.59
C TYR A 59 5.98 5.07 -5.96
N ASP A 60 6.83 4.48 -6.79
CA ASP A 60 6.45 4.07 -8.15
C ASP A 60 5.45 2.92 -8.14
N ASP A 61 5.47 2.09 -7.10
CA ASP A 61 4.55 0.96 -6.95
C ASP A 61 3.15 1.35 -6.50
N VAL A 62 2.99 2.54 -5.93
CA VAL A 62 1.70 3.01 -5.38
C VAL A 62 0.60 2.98 -6.42
N PHE A 63 0.86 3.51 -7.60
CA PHE A 63 -0.14 3.59 -8.66
C PHE A 63 -0.55 2.21 -9.17
N PHE A 64 0.43 1.34 -9.39
CA PHE A 64 0.19 -0.03 -9.83
C PHE A 64 -0.68 -0.80 -8.84
N TRP A 65 -0.26 -0.85 -7.59
CA TRP A 65 -0.98 -1.61 -6.56
C TRP A 65 -2.35 -1.02 -6.25
N ARG A 66 -2.47 0.30 -6.30
CA ARG A 66 -3.77 0.93 -6.14
C ARG A 66 -4.75 0.52 -7.24
N SER A 67 -4.28 0.45 -8.48
CA SER A 67 -5.11 0.00 -9.61
C SER A 67 -5.55 -1.45 -9.45
N VAL A 68 -4.65 -2.31 -9.01
CA VAL A 68 -4.95 -3.73 -8.78
C VAL A 68 -5.93 -3.91 -7.61
N LEU A 69 -5.63 -3.30 -6.47
CA LEU A 69 -6.41 -3.48 -5.25
C LEU A 69 -7.80 -2.85 -5.34
N GLN A 70 -7.95 -1.82 -6.12
CA GLN A 70 -9.24 -1.16 -6.33
C GLN A 70 -10.31 -2.12 -6.87
N GLU A 71 -9.92 -3.10 -7.66
CA GLU A 71 -10.85 -4.09 -8.21
C GLU A 71 -11.41 -5.04 -7.13
N PHE A 72 -10.75 -5.13 -6.00
CA PHE A 72 -11.19 -5.97 -4.88
C PHE A 72 -11.94 -5.19 -3.80
N GLU A 73 -12.04 -3.88 -3.93
CA GLU A 73 -12.81 -3.05 -3.00
C GLU A 73 -14.32 -3.32 -3.16
N ASN A 74 -15.06 -3.19 -2.07
CA ASN A 74 -16.51 -3.36 -2.07
C ASN A 74 -17.18 -2.39 -1.08
N ASP A 75 -18.45 -2.63 -0.76
CA ASP A 75 -19.21 -1.80 0.16
C ASP A 75 -18.76 -1.93 1.62
N HIS A 76 -17.97 -2.95 1.95
CA HIS A 76 -17.55 -3.25 3.31
C HIS A 76 -16.14 -2.79 3.62
N PHE A 77 -15.24 -2.79 2.64
CA PHE A 77 -13.83 -2.40 2.86
C PHE A 77 -13.20 -1.70 1.65
N TYR A 78 -12.13 -0.98 1.94
CA TYR A 78 -11.28 -0.32 0.95
C TYR A 78 -9.80 -0.50 1.33
N PHE A 79 -8.92 -0.31 0.35
CA PHE A 79 -7.48 -0.40 0.56
C PHE A 79 -6.86 0.99 0.64
N GLU A 80 -6.05 1.19 1.67
CA GLU A 80 -5.20 2.36 1.81
C GLU A 80 -3.76 1.96 1.53
N VAL A 81 -3.17 2.51 0.46
CA VAL A 81 -1.80 2.19 0.07
C VAL A 81 -0.83 3.02 0.89
N MET A 82 0.12 2.36 1.56
CA MET A 82 1.08 2.99 2.46
C MET A 82 2.50 2.75 1.99
N LEU A 83 3.33 3.76 2.18
CA LEU A 83 4.76 3.70 1.92
C LEU A 83 5.54 3.38 3.21
N PRO A 84 6.76 2.84 3.11
CA PRO A 84 7.61 2.61 4.26
C PRO A 84 7.92 3.91 5.00
N SER A 85 8.22 3.81 6.29
CA SER A 85 8.73 4.93 7.08
C SER A 85 10.06 5.44 6.51
N ARG A 86 10.40 6.68 6.77
CA ARG A 86 11.68 7.25 6.29
C ARG A 86 12.89 6.45 6.77
N THR A 87 12.86 6.00 8.02
CA THR A 87 13.90 5.16 8.61
C THR A 87 14.08 3.83 7.88
N SER A 88 13.00 3.26 7.40
CA SER A 88 13.05 2.02 6.60
C SER A 88 13.57 2.27 5.18
N LEU A 89 13.28 3.44 4.59
CA LEU A 89 13.78 3.83 3.27
C LEU A 89 15.29 4.03 3.25
N GLU A 90 15.85 4.63 4.30
CA GLU A 90 17.29 4.86 4.39
C GLU A 90 18.11 3.56 4.38
N ARG A 91 17.52 2.47 4.83
CA ARG A 91 18.15 1.15 4.83
C ARG A 91 17.95 0.38 3.53
N GLY A 92 16.97 0.75 2.72
CA GLY A 92 16.76 0.33 1.33
C GLY A 92 16.73 -1.16 1.01
N LYS A 93 16.74 -2.03 2.02
CA LYS A 93 16.81 -3.48 1.83
C LYS A 93 15.48 -4.14 2.14
N LYS A 94 14.95 -4.87 1.19
CA LYS A 94 13.77 -5.71 1.32
C LYS A 94 13.81 -6.58 2.59
N SER A 95 14.98 -7.13 2.93
CA SER A 95 15.19 -7.93 4.13
C SER A 95 14.88 -7.17 5.42
N ALA A 96 15.41 -5.97 5.57
CA ALA A 96 15.18 -5.16 6.76
C ALA A 96 13.71 -4.75 6.88
N LEU A 97 13.09 -4.43 5.75
CA LEU A 97 11.67 -4.08 5.69
C LEU A 97 10.79 -5.28 6.06
N MET A 98 11.06 -6.45 5.50
CA MET A 98 10.28 -7.66 5.78
C MET A 98 10.44 -8.15 7.21
N ASN A 99 11.65 -8.07 7.77
CA ASN A 99 11.89 -8.41 9.17
C ASN A 99 11.10 -7.51 10.13
N LYS A 100 11.04 -6.22 9.84
CA LYS A 100 10.28 -5.26 10.64
C LYS A 100 8.78 -5.39 10.42
N LEU A 101 8.37 -5.60 9.17
CA LEU A 101 6.98 -5.57 8.77
C LEU A 101 6.27 -6.90 9.01
N GLY A 102 6.95 -8.03 8.87
CA GLY A 102 6.35 -9.36 8.97
C GLY A 102 5.44 -9.54 10.17
N PRO A 103 5.86 -9.21 11.40
CA PRO A 103 5.02 -9.31 12.59
C PRO A 103 3.80 -8.38 12.61
N ALA A 104 3.84 -7.30 11.83
CA ALA A 104 2.75 -6.34 11.73
C ALA A 104 1.65 -6.75 10.73
N LEU A 105 1.93 -7.71 9.86
CA LEU A 105 1.00 -8.16 8.84
C LEU A 105 -0.13 -9.02 9.42
N GLY A 106 -1.27 -9.01 8.74
CA GLY A 106 -2.45 -9.76 9.12
C GLY A 106 -3.60 -9.45 8.16
N GLU A 107 -4.81 -9.79 8.55
CA GLU A 107 -6.00 -9.58 7.70
C GLU A 107 -6.24 -8.12 7.30
N TYR A 108 -5.83 -7.18 8.13
CA TYR A 108 -6.05 -5.75 7.90
C TYR A 108 -4.79 -4.99 7.47
N MET A 109 -3.67 -5.68 7.37
CA MET A 109 -2.42 -5.10 6.88
C MET A 109 -1.67 -6.11 6.03
N ILE A 110 -1.56 -5.85 4.75
CA ILE A 110 -0.90 -6.72 3.77
C ILE A 110 0.32 -6.02 3.18
N ALA A 111 1.25 -6.80 2.67
CA ALA A 111 2.42 -6.31 1.98
C ALA A 111 2.34 -6.66 0.48
N CYS A 112 2.63 -5.68 -0.35
CA CYS A 112 2.71 -5.81 -1.81
C CYS A 112 4.16 -5.57 -2.20
N VAL A 113 4.87 -6.62 -2.53
CA VAL A 113 6.30 -6.56 -2.82
C VAL A 113 6.63 -7.17 -4.18
N ASP A 114 7.74 -6.73 -4.76
CA ASP A 114 8.26 -7.36 -5.97
C ASP A 114 8.78 -8.75 -5.66
N ALA A 115 8.48 -9.69 -6.53
CA ALA A 115 8.92 -11.06 -6.35
C ALA A 115 10.45 -11.22 -6.41
N ASP A 116 11.15 -10.43 -7.23
CA ASP A 116 12.62 -10.45 -7.34
C ASP A 116 13.21 -11.86 -7.39
N TYR A 117 12.54 -12.77 -8.11
CA TYR A 117 12.90 -14.20 -8.14
C TYR A 117 12.72 -14.94 -6.81
N ASP A 118 12.02 -14.38 -5.81
CA ASP A 118 11.81 -15.03 -4.52
C ASP A 118 11.22 -16.43 -4.63
N TRP A 119 10.31 -16.62 -5.59
CA TRP A 119 9.71 -17.91 -5.86
C TRP A 119 10.70 -18.96 -6.37
N LEU A 120 11.77 -18.54 -7.09
CA LEU A 120 12.87 -19.42 -7.50
C LEU A 120 13.84 -19.69 -6.35
N MET A 121 14.02 -18.70 -5.48
CA MET A 121 14.94 -18.75 -4.35
C MET A 121 14.29 -19.27 -3.09
N GLN A 122 13.08 -19.77 -3.17
CA GLN A 122 12.31 -20.28 -2.05
C GLN A 122 13.10 -21.31 -1.26
N GLY A 123 13.32 -21.04 0.03
CA GLY A 123 14.13 -21.90 0.88
C GLY A 123 15.63 -21.66 0.80
N CYS A 124 16.13 -20.94 -0.20
CA CYS A 124 17.56 -20.64 -0.35
C CYS A 124 17.99 -19.40 0.46
N THR A 125 17.09 -18.44 0.62
CA THR A 125 17.32 -17.26 1.44
C THR A 125 16.21 -17.13 2.48
N GLU A 126 16.55 -16.52 3.61
CA GLU A 126 15.57 -16.26 4.67
C GLU A 126 14.43 -15.37 4.16
N ILE A 127 14.77 -14.35 3.37
CA ILE A 127 13.80 -13.40 2.82
C ILE A 127 12.85 -14.07 1.84
N SER A 128 13.35 -14.87 0.92
CA SER A 128 12.52 -15.60 -0.03
C SER A 128 11.54 -16.52 0.69
N ARG A 129 12.00 -17.16 1.78
CA ARG A 129 11.14 -18.00 2.62
C ARG A 129 10.06 -17.18 3.29
N MET A 130 10.40 -16.03 3.85
CA MET A 130 9.44 -15.13 4.52
C MET A 130 8.37 -14.65 3.53
N VAL A 131 8.76 -14.21 2.36
CA VAL A 131 7.85 -13.72 1.32
C VAL A 131 6.90 -14.83 0.87
N CYS A 132 7.44 -16.01 0.56
CA CYS A 132 6.63 -17.10 0.01
C CYS A 132 5.74 -17.80 1.05
N SER A 133 6.11 -17.76 2.32
CA SER A 133 5.35 -18.45 3.39
C SER A 133 4.31 -17.56 4.07
N ASN A 134 4.39 -16.26 3.91
CA ASN A 134 3.46 -15.34 4.58
C ASN A 134 2.21 -15.14 3.73
N PRO A 135 1.00 -15.54 4.21
CA PRO A 135 -0.23 -15.40 3.44
C PRO A 135 -0.68 -13.95 3.21
N HIS A 136 -0.10 -13.00 3.92
CA HIS A 136 -0.42 -11.58 3.81
C HIS A 136 0.56 -10.79 2.93
N VAL A 137 1.42 -11.48 2.21
CA VAL A 137 2.33 -10.90 1.20
C VAL A 137 1.79 -11.22 -0.19
N LEU A 138 1.64 -10.18 -0.99
CA LEU A 138 1.17 -10.27 -2.37
C LEU A 138 2.31 -10.07 -3.36
#